data_69f0de18f672fac2518e37ecf9b99f71
#
_entry.id   69f0de18f672fac2518e37ecf9b99f71
#
_cell.length_a   1.000
_cell.length_b   1.000
_cell.length_c   1.000
_cell.angle_alpha   90.00
_cell.angle_beta   90.00
_cell.angle_gamma   90.00
#
_symmetry.space_group_name_H-M   'P 1'
#
loop_
_entity.id
_entity.type
_entity.pdbx_description
1 polymer ?
#
loop_
_entity_poly.entity_id
_entity_poly.type
_entity_poly.pdbx_seq_one_letter_code
_entity_poly.pdbx_strand_id
1 'polypeptide(L)'
;MATTTSLLGLSKPAASDAADITVLNTNFDLIDAFLKGTGIGTTAKSIDSLDNATAFGLYNSNVGAPTSSYHACLVLPYNANYIVQIAYHSSTNPTVLCMRRKQHTDGWQPWEYVNPPMAAGVEYRTTERCDGKSVYRKRIVYTTTDIGTADSVSSINIPHGIASFGELVSATAHMGTYALPIMDSNGYMTLVNAVNSANITLRTNGVWGNERTWTIDLKYTKA
;
A
#
# COMPACT_ATOMS: atom_id res chain seq x y z
N MET A 1 -9.70 -25.40 45.89
CA MET A 1 -10.83 -24.84 45.09
C MET A 1 -10.29 -24.52 43.70
N ALA A 2 -10.91 -25.04 42.67
CA ALA A 2 -10.52 -24.75 41.28
C ALA A 2 -10.67 -23.25 40.96
N THR A 3 -9.80 -22.70 40.14
CA THR A 3 -9.86 -21.33 39.65
C THR A 3 -9.87 -21.34 38.12
N THR A 4 -10.02 -20.19 37.49
CA THR A 4 -9.96 -20.07 36.02
C THR A 4 -8.85 -19.13 35.57
N THR A 5 -8.39 -19.28 34.30
CA THR A 5 -7.48 -18.31 33.66
C THR A 5 -8.26 -17.05 33.26
N SER A 6 -7.63 -15.89 33.38
CA SER A 6 -8.30 -14.60 33.10
C SER A 6 -8.65 -14.38 31.63
N LEU A 7 -7.86 -14.93 30.69
CA LEU A 7 -8.03 -14.68 29.27
C LEU A 7 -9.06 -15.61 28.60
N LEU A 8 -8.89 -16.92 28.77
CA LEU A 8 -9.71 -17.93 28.11
C LEU A 8 -10.71 -18.63 29.00
N GLY A 9 -10.71 -18.32 30.31
CA GLY A 9 -11.56 -18.99 31.27
C GLY A 9 -11.24 -20.47 31.52
N LEU A 10 -10.00 -20.92 31.14
CA LEU A 10 -9.61 -22.31 31.31
C LEU A 10 -9.65 -22.71 32.77
N SER A 11 -10.25 -23.84 33.10
CA SER A 11 -10.27 -24.36 34.44
C SER A 11 -8.87 -24.78 34.90
N LYS A 12 -8.46 -24.32 36.06
CA LYS A 12 -7.24 -24.75 36.79
C LYS A 12 -7.62 -25.56 38.00
N PRO A 13 -7.59 -26.90 37.90
CA PRO A 13 -7.84 -27.75 39.07
C PRO A 13 -6.85 -27.43 40.18
N ALA A 14 -7.28 -27.55 41.45
CA ALA A 14 -6.39 -27.49 42.57
C ALA A 14 -5.55 -28.79 42.65
N ALA A 15 -4.39 -28.73 43.32
CA ALA A 15 -3.51 -29.90 43.43
C ALA A 15 -4.17 -31.10 44.16
N SER A 16 -5.21 -30.85 44.94
CA SER A 16 -6.02 -31.85 45.67
C SER A 16 -7.17 -32.42 44.82
N ASP A 17 -7.47 -31.84 43.63
CA ASP A 17 -8.60 -32.29 42.86
C ASP A 17 -8.21 -33.56 42.06
N ALA A 18 -9.16 -34.48 41.91
CA ALA A 18 -8.95 -35.64 41.03
C ALA A 18 -8.75 -35.23 39.60
N ALA A 19 -7.90 -35.93 38.86
CA ALA A 19 -7.73 -35.71 37.43
C ALA A 19 -9.04 -36.00 36.69
N ASP A 20 -9.61 -34.97 36.03
CA ASP A 20 -10.86 -35.07 35.30
C ASP A 20 -10.60 -34.76 33.81
N ILE A 21 -10.73 -35.78 32.98
CA ILE A 21 -10.57 -35.67 31.53
C ILE A 21 -11.60 -34.72 30.92
N THR A 22 -12.77 -34.56 31.53
CA THR A 22 -13.81 -33.64 31.04
C THR A 22 -13.36 -32.19 31.14
N VAL A 23 -12.70 -31.83 32.26
CA VAL A 23 -12.11 -30.51 32.44
C VAL A 23 -11.02 -30.23 31.42
N LEU A 24 -10.18 -31.22 31.14
CA LEU A 24 -9.11 -31.10 30.13
C LEU A 24 -9.68 -30.88 28.73
N ASN A 25 -10.65 -31.71 28.35
CA ASN A 25 -11.31 -31.60 27.05
C ASN A 25 -12.02 -30.23 26.90
N THR A 26 -12.74 -29.77 27.90
CA THR A 26 -13.34 -28.42 27.88
C THR A 26 -12.33 -27.32 27.73
N ASN A 27 -11.15 -27.43 28.33
CA ASN A 27 -10.07 -26.46 28.16
C ASN A 27 -9.54 -26.46 26.71
N PHE A 28 -9.38 -27.63 26.06
CA PHE A 28 -9.00 -27.72 24.66
C PHE A 28 -10.06 -27.11 23.72
N ASP A 29 -11.34 -27.37 23.99
CA ASP A 29 -12.45 -26.79 23.23
C ASP A 29 -12.47 -25.26 23.32
N LEU A 30 -12.16 -24.68 24.50
CA LEU A 30 -12.04 -23.23 24.66
C LEU A 30 -10.85 -22.63 23.89
N ILE A 31 -9.71 -23.33 23.84
CA ILE A 31 -8.54 -22.92 23.05
C ILE A 31 -8.86 -22.98 21.55
N ASP A 32 -9.46 -24.07 21.10
CA ASP A 32 -9.84 -24.22 19.67
C ASP A 32 -10.86 -23.16 19.26
N ALA A 33 -11.89 -22.92 20.07
CA ALA A 33 -12.88 -21.88 19.85
C ALA A 33 -12.25 -20.47 19.76
N PHE A 34 -11.26 -20.17 20.61
CA PHE A 34 -10.52 -18.90 20.56
C PHE A 34 -9.73 -18.77 19.25
N LEU A 35 -8.95 -19.78 18.88
CA LEU A 35 -8.18 -19.79 17.64
C LEU A 35 -9.07 -19.62 16.40
N LYS A 36 -10.16 -20.38 16.35
CA LYS A 36 -11.18 -20.28 15.29
C LYS A 36 -11.85 -18.91 15.28
N GLY A 37 -12.16 -18.36 16.44
CA GLY A 37 -12.78 -17.03 16.57
C GLY A 37 -11.89 -15.88 16.09
N THR A 38 -10.57 -16.05 16.14
CA THR A 38 -9.58 -15.07 15.65
C THR A 38 -9.19 -15.30 14.18
N GLY A 39 -9.62 -16.39 13.54
CA GLY A 39 -9.20 -16.78 12.19
C GLY A 39 -7.75 -17.26 12.09
N ILE A 40 -7.11 -17.55 13.25
CA ILE A 40 -5.75 -18.07 13.29
C ILE A 40 -5.79 -19.60 13.26
N GLY A 41 -5.00 -20.20 12.38
CA GLY A 41 -4.88 -21.65 12.27
C GLY A 41 -5.78 -22.32 11.21
N THR A 42 -6.71 -21.57 10.58
CA THR A 42 -7.56 -22.08 9.50
C THR A 42 -7.62 -21.10 8.32
N THR A 43 -8.79 -20.47 8.11
CA THR A 43 -9.00 -19.44 7.11
C THR A 43 -9.34 -18.12 7.80
N ALA A 44 -9.00 -17.01 7.15
CA ALA A 44 -9.38 -15.70 7.63
C ALA A 44 -10.91 -15.60 7.83
N LYS A 45 -11.34 -15.03 8.95
CA LYS A 45 -12.75 -14.85 9.30
C LYS A 45 -13.40 -13.86 8.32
N SER A 46 -14.45 -14.29 7.63
CA SER A 46 -15.24 -13.39 6.79
C SER A 46 -15.97 -12.35 7.64
N ILE A 47 -15.94 -11.10 7.20
CA ILE A 47 -16.61 -9.97 7.81
C ILE A 47 -17.21 -9.06 6.72
N ASP A 48 -18.30 -8.36 7.02
CA ASP A 48 -18.99 -7.51 6.05
C ASP A 48 -18.11 -6.34 5.56
N SER A 49 -17.30 -5.77 6.46
CA SER A 49 -16.35 -4.72 6.11
C SER A 49 -15.13 -4.78 6.99
N LEU A 50 -13.94 -4.52 6.43
CA LEU A 50 -12.71 -4.35 7.21
C LEU A 50 -12.77 -3.16 8.17
N ASP A 51 -13.69 -2.20 7.96
CA ASP A 51 -13.90 -1.09 8.90
C ASP A 51 -14.45 -1.57 10.24
N ASN A 52 -15.16 -2.71 10.26
CA ASN A 52 -15.71 -3.34 11.46
C ASN A 52 -14.72 -4.30 12.15
N ALA A 53 -13.60 -4.63 11.50
CA ALA A 53 -12.57 -5.49 12.06
C ALA A 53 -11.71 -4.73 13.07
N THR A 54 -12.11 -4.72 14.33
CA THR A 54 -11.44 -3.97 15.42
C THR A 54 -10.80 -4.85 16.49
N ALA A 55 -11.18 -6.13 16.58
CA ALA A 55 -10.56 -7.09 17.47
C ALA A 55 -9.34 -7.76 16.83
N PHE A 56 -8.41 -8.25 17.67
CA PHE A 56 -7.27 -9.04 17.20
C PHE A 56 -7.75 -10.24 16.37
N GLY A 57 -7.13 -10.45 15.23
CA GLY A 57 -7.42 -11.60 14.38
C GLY A 57 -7.08 -11.41 12.92
N LEU A 58 -7.34 -12.46 12.14
CA LEU A 58 -7.21 -12.48 10.72
C LEU A 58 -8.61 -12.48 10.06
N TYR A 59 -8.89 -11.46 9.28
CA TYR A 59 -10.18 -11.22 8.64
C TYR A 59 -10.07 -11.20 7.14
N ASN A 60 -11.19 -11.38 6.45
CA ASN A 60 -11.26 -11.21 5.02
C ASN A 60 -12.54 -10.43 4.63
N SER A 61 -12.40 -9.47 3.72
CA SER A 61 -13.49 -8.73 3.08
C SER A 61 -12.98 -7.99 1.85
N ASN A 62 -13.90 -7.62 0.97
CA ASN A 62 -13.66 -6.68 -0.14
C ASN A 62 -14.22 -5.28 0.16
N VAL A 63 -15.00 -5.12 1.23
CA VAL A 63 -15.55 -3.83 1.68
C VAL A 63 -14.63 -3.21 2.72
N GLY A 64 -14.38 -1.91 2.62
CA GLY A 64 -13.40 -1.22 3.45
C GLY A 64 -11.95 -1.67 3.18
N ALA A 65 -11.71 -2.43 2.11
CA ALA A 65 -10.41 -2.93 1.68
C ALA A 65 -9.65 -1.89 0.83
N PRO A 66 -8.33 -2.07 0.61
CA PRO A 66 -7.55 -1.16 -0.23
C PRO A 66 -8.02 -1.08 -1.68
N THR A 67 -8.61 -2.16 -2.19
CA THR A 67 -9.22 -2.24 -3.53
C THR A 67 -10.59 -2.92 -3.44
N SER A 68 -11.33 -2.99 -4.53
CA SER A 68 -12.63 -3.68 -4.60
C SER A 68 -12.54 -5.21 -4.53
N SER A 69 -11.36 -5.79 -4.42
CA SER A 69 -11.14 -7.23 -4.30
C SER A 69 -11.03 -7.68 -2.84
N TYR A 70 -11.21 -8.98 -2.60
CA TYR A 70 -11.02 -9.57 -1.28
C TYR A 70 -9.57 -9.46 -0.80
N HIS A 71 -9.41 -9.02 0.44
CA HIS A 71 -8.13 -8.93 1.12
C HIS A 71 -8.17 -9.71 2.43
N ALA A 72 -7.12 -10.48 2.70
CA ALA A 72 -6.86 -10.96 4.03
C ALA A 72 -6.20 -9.84 4.84
N CYS A 73 -6.70 -9.59 6.05
CA CYS A 73 -6.33 -8.47 6.90
C CYS A 73 -6.01 -8.93 8.31
N LEU A 74 -4.77 -8.72 8.73
CA LEU A 74 -4.36 -8.87 10.12
C LEU A 74 -4.70 -7.60 10.88
N VAL A 75 -5.41 -7.74 12.00
CA VAL A 75 -5.84 -6.65 12.87
C VAL A 75 -5.05 -6.71 14.17
N LEU A 76 -4.40 -5.61 14.52
CA LEU A 76 -3.55 -5.45 15.69
C LEU A 76 -4.06 -4.27 16.54
N PRO A 77 -4.97 -4.50 17.50
CA PRO A 77 -5.43 -3.45 18.39
C PRO A 77 -4.41 -3.18 19.51
N TYR A 78 -4.03 -1.92 19.70
CA TYR A 78 -3.40 -1.48 20.95
C TYR A 78 -4.49 -1.27 22.04
N ASN A 79 -5.61 -0.66 21.63
CA ASN A 79 -6.84 -0.52 22.42
C ASN A 79 -8.01 -0.23 21.45
N ALA A 80 -9.21 0.08 21.97
CA ALA A 80 -10.39 0.36 21.14
C ALA A 80 -10.23 1.55 20.17
N ASN A 81 -9.32 2.49 20.47
CA ASN A 81 -9.12 3.73 19.72
C ASN A 81 -7.90 3.68 18.77
N TYR A 82 -6.95 2.80 19.04
CA TYR A 82 -5.70 2.72 18.27
C TYR A 82 -5.53 1.30 17.76
N ILE A 83 -5.73 1.13 16.45
CA ILE A 83 -5.73 -0.17 15.79
C ILE A 83 -4.91 -0.03 14.50
N VAL A 84 -4.08 -1.01 14.22
CA VAL A 84 -3.39 -1.16 12.94
C VAL A 84 -4.01 -2.32 12.18
N GLN A 85 -4.24 -2.12 10.90
CA GLN A 85 -4.62 -3.15 9.96
C GLN A 85 -3.53 -3.30 8.89
N ILE A 86 -3.17 -4.55 8.62
CA ILE A 86 -2.23 -4.94 7.55
C ILE A 86 -2.98 -5.87 6.61
N ALA A 87 -3.21 -5.43 5.39
CA ALA A 87 -3.99 -6.15 4.39
C ALA A 87 -3.14 -6.57 3.20
N TYR A 88 -3.35 -7.77 2.68
CA TYR A 88 -2.74 -8.24 1.45
C TYR A 88 -3.77 -8.85 0.51
N HIS A 89 -3.53 -8.69 -0.78
CA HIS A 89 -4.33 -9.28 -1.85
C HIS A 89 -3.56 -10.44 -2.48
N SER A 90 -4.03 -11.66 -2.23
CA SER A 90 -3.29 -12.88 -2.60
C SER A 90 -3.56 -13.40 -4.01
N SER A 91 -4.61 -12.92 -4.67
CA SER A 91 -5.05 -13.42 -5.98
C SER A 91 -4.48 -12.64 -7.17
N THR A 92 -3.74 -11.55 -6.93
CA THR A 92 -3.08 -10.76 -7.98
C THR A 92 -1.57 -10.93 -7.94
N ASN A 93 -0.96 -10.88 -9.09
CA ASN A 93 0.49 -10.81 -9.20
C ASN A 93 0.86 -9.42 -9.77
N PRO A 94 1.63 -8.60 -9.07
CA PRO A 94 2.27 -8.86 -7.78
C PRO A 94 1.33 -8.76 -6.58
N THR A 95 1.66 -9.47 -5.50
CA THR A 95 0.96 -9.34 -4.22
C THR A 95 1.08 -7.91 -3.69
N VAL A 96 -0.04 -7.28 -3.43
CA VAL A 96 -0.11 -5.91 -2.91
C VAL A 96 -0.25 -5.96 -1.39
N LEU A 97 0.65 -5.29 -0.69
CA LEU A 97 0.64 -5.13 0.76
C LEU A 97 0.26 -3.69 1.10
N CYS A 98 -0.76 -3.53 1.93
CA CYS A 98 -1.26 -2.25 2.41
C CYS A 98 -1.39 -2.24 3.91
N MET A 99 -1.33 -1.06 4.50
CA MET A 99 -1.63 -0.86 5.92
C MET A 99 -2.42 0.41 6.15
N ARG A 100 -3.17 0.44 7.25
CA ARG A 100 -3.82 1.65 7.74
C ARG A 100 -3.92 1.61 9.26
N ARG A 101 -4.26 2.73 9.85
CA ARG A 101 -4.50 2.84 11.29
C ARG A 101 -5.84 3.49 11.58
N LYS A 102 -6.45 3.09 12.67
CA LYS A 102 -7.49 3.84 13.35
C LYS A 102 -6.85 4.67 14.44
N GLN A 103 -7.25 5.93 14.54
CA GLN A 103 -6.68 6.85 15.52
C GLN A 103 -7.82 7.64 16.18
N HIS A 104 -8.08 7.30 17.44
CA HIS A 104 -9.03 7.99 18.33
C HIS A 104 -10.31 8.47 17.61
N THR A 105 -10.56 9.78 17.60
CA THR A 105 -11.73 10.42 16.99
C THR A 105 -11.69 10.51 15.48
N ASP A 106 -10.50 10.39 14.87
CA ASP A 106 -10.31 10.58 13.43
C ASP A 106 -10.76 9.36 12.60
N GLY A 107 -11.14 8.25 13.29
CA GLY A 107 -11.55 7.03 12.62
C GLY A 107 -10.43 6.32 11.86
N TRP A 108 -10.80 5.58 10.81
CA TRP A 108 -9.86 4.92 9.92
C TRP A 108 -9.18 5.92 9.01
N GLN A 109 -7.85 5.94 9.06
CA GLN A 109 -7.04 6.65 8.08
C GLN A 109 -7.08 5.93 6.73
N PRO A 110 -6.85 6.63 5.61
CA PRO A 110 -6.76 5.99 4.30
C PRO A 110 -5.68 4.91 4.26
N TRP A 111 -5.89 3.88 3.43
CA TRP A 111 -4.92 2.85 3.16
C TRP A 111 -3.63 3.42 2.57
N GLU A 112 -2.51 2.89 3.01
CA GLU A 112 -1.16 3.21 2.54
C GLU A 112 -0.53 1.95 1.95
N TYR A 113 0.03 2.08 0.76
CA TYR A 113 0.68 0.99 0.05
C TYR A 113 2.14 0.86 0.48
N VAL A 114 2.55 -0.35 0.85
CA VAL A 114 3.97 -0.68 1.07
C VAL A 114 4.64 -0.93 -0.28
N ASN A 115 3.98 -1.66 -1.16
CA ASN A 115 4.43 -1.99 -2.50
C ASN A 115 3.32 -1.72 -3.54
N PRO A 116 3.12 -0.46 -3.95
CA PRO A 116 2.08 -0.11 -4.91
C PRO A 116 2.31 -0.80 -6.25
N PRO A 117 1.27 -1.30 -6.94
CA PRO A 117 1.39 -2.01 -8.21
C PRO A 117 1.79 -1.10 -9.37
N MET A 118 1.82 0.21 -9.17
CA MET A 118 2.25 1.22 -10.14
C MET A 118 1.52 1.16 -11.49
N ALA A 119 0.21 0.93 -11.47
CA ALA A 119 -0.62 1.02 -12.66
C ALA A 119 -0.57 2.44 -13.23
N ALA A 120 -0.50 2.55 -14.57
CA ALA A 120 -0.43 3.84 -15.25
C ALA A 120 -1.64 4.72 -14.94
N GLY A 121 -1.40 5.99 -14.64
CA GLY A 121 -2.42 6.99 -14.31
C GLY A 121 -3.01 6.89 -12.89
N VAL A 122 -2.75 5.81 -12.15
CA VAL A 122 -3.27 5.61 -10.80
C VAL A 122 -2.35 6.23 -9.75
N GLU A 123 -2.94 6.94 -8.80
CA GLU A 123 -2.24 7.53 -7.66
C GLU A 123 -2.28 6.59 -6.45
N TYR A 124 -1.13 6.38 -5.83
CA TYR A 124 -1.00 5.53 -4.64
C TYR A 124 -0.43 6.34 -3.47
N ARG A 125 -1.17 6.42 -2.36
CA ARG A 125 -0.62 6.88 -1.09
C ARG A 125 0.27 5.78 -0.52
N THR A 126 1.51 6.11 -0.13
CA THR A 126 2.47 5.13 0.37
C THR A 126 2.73 5.28 1.87
N THR A 127 3.41 4.30 2.44
CA THR A 127 3.90 4.36 3.82
C THR A 127 5.11 5.28 3.98
N GLU A 128 5.69 5.75 2.86
CA GLU A 128 6.82 6.69 2.89
C GLU A 128 6.38 8.06 3.43
N ARG A 129 7.31 8.78 4.05
CA ARG A 129 7.12 10.14 4.55
C ARG A 129 8.24 11.06 4.05
N CYS A 130 7.88 12.29 3.75
CA CYS A 130 8.80 13.38 3.48
C CYS A 130 8.39 14.56 4.37
N ASP A 131 9.25 14.99 5.26
CA ASP A 131 8.98 16.04 6.27
C ASP A 131 7.66 15.83 7.04
N GLY A 132 7.39 14.58 7.44
CA GLY A 132 6.17 14.16 8.14
C GLY A 132 4.92 14.03 7.26
N LYS A 133 4.94 14.51 6.02
CA LYS A 133 3.84 14.40 5.07
C LYS A 133 3.83 13.04 4.38
N SER A 134 2.64 12.54 4.05
CA SER A 134 2.50 11.31 3.25
C SER A 134 3.07 11.50 1.85
N VAL A 135 3.86 10.53 1.40
CA VAL A 135 4.37 10.47 0.03
C VAL A 135 3.39 9.70 -0.84
N TYR A 136 3.10 10.25 -1.99
CA TYR A 136 2.30 9.64 -3.04
C TYR A 136 3.19 9.21 -4.21
N ARG A 137 2.78 8.14 -4.90
CA ARG A 137 3.44 7.67 -6.12
C ARG A 137 2.43 7.61 -7.25
N LYS A 138 2.87 8.04 -8.45
CA LYS A 138 2.06 7.96 -9.67
C LYS A 138 2.95 7.65 -10.85
N ARG A 139 2.52 6.70 -11.68
CA ARG A 139 3.14 6.39 -12.96
C ARG A 139 2.38 7.09 -14.08
N ILE A 140 3.09 7.85 -14.89
CA ILE A 140 2.57 8.48 -16.10
C ILE A 140 3.20 7.79 -17.29
N VAL A 141 2.37 7.35 -18.24
CA VAL A 141 2.81 6.84 -19.53
C VAL A 141 2.35 7.85 -20.58
N TYR A 142 3.29 8.35 -21.37
CA TYR A 142 3.04 9.38 -22.37
C TYR A 142 3.77 9.06 -23.64
N THR A 143 3.04 9.10 -24.77
CA THR A 143 3.61 8.90 -26.09
C THR A 143 3.72 10.24 -26.79
N THR A 144 4.92 10.56 -27.26
CA THR A 144 5.22 11.76 -28.06
C THR A 144 5.26 11.39 -29.52
N THR A 145 4.91 12.32 -30.41
CA THR A 145 5.11 12.14 -31.85
C THR A 145 6.58 12.36 -32.19
N ASP A 146 7.05 13.59 -32.15
CA ASP A 146 8.47 13.93 -32.37
C ASP A 146 8.95 14.91 -31.32
N ILE A 147 10.20 14.78 -30.87
CA ILE A 147 10.82 15.71 -29.93
C ILE A 147 12.12 16.22 -30.52
N GLY A 148 12.18 17.54 -30.63
CA GLY A 148 13.41 18.22 -30.96
C GLY A 148 13.68 18.34 -32.46
N THR A 149 14.52 19.27 -32.79
CA THR A 149 15.16 19.43 -34.11
C THR A 149 16.67 19.33 -33.90
N ALA A 150 17.41 18.93 -34.92
CA ALA A 150 18.86 18.87 -34.85
C ALA A 150 19.42 20.21 -34.34
N ASP A 151 20.36 20.14 -33.41
CA ASP A 151 21.09 21.29 -32.85
C ASP A 151 20.23 22.31 -32.08
N SER A 152 19.01 21.94 -31.66
CA SER A 152 18.17 22.80 -30.83
C SER A 152 17.72 22.10 -29.53
N VAL A 153 17.58 22.91 -28.51
CA VAL A 153 17.00 22.44 -27.23
C VAL A 153 15.48 22.51 -27.33
N SER A 154 14.82 21.40 -27.13
CA SER A 154 13.36 21.30 -27.12
C SER A 154 12.86 20.83 -25.74
N SER A 155 11.64 21.23 -25.43
CA SER A 155 10.98 20.82 -24.18
C SER A 155 9.55 20.37 -24.46
N ILE A 156 9.14 19.31 -23.78
CA ILE A 156 7.76 18.81 -23.79
C ILE A 156 7.19 18.91 -22.39
N ASN A 157 6.01 19.48 -22.29
CA ASN A 157 5.23 19.51 -21.07
C ASN A 157 4.20 18.37 -21.07
N ILE A 158 4.36 17.44 -20.16
CA ILE A 158 3.50 16.27 -19.99
C ILE A 158 2.59 16.51 -18.77
N PRO A 159 1.28 16.61 -18.94
CA PRO A 159 0.37 16.78 -17.81
C PRO A 159 0.39 15.53 -16.92
N HIS A 160 0.61 15.70 -15.63
CA HIS A 160 0.62 14.58 -14.68
C HIS A 160 -0.75 14.32 -14.05
N GLY A 161 -1.70 15.23 -14.16
CA GLY A 161 -3.07 15.08 -13.65
C GLY A 161 -3.14 14.79 -12.15
N ILE A 162 -2.27 15.44 -11.34
CA ILE A 162 -2.26 15.31 -9.87
C ILE A 162 -2.99 16.52 -9.31
N ALA A 163 -4.07 16.26 -8.56
CA ALA A 163 -4.74 17.30 -7.78
C ALA A 163 -3.93 17.62 -6.52
N SER A 164 -3.83 18.93 -6.20
CA SER A 164 -3.12 19.40 -5.00
C SER A 164 -1.66 18.93 -4.91
N PHE A 165 -0.93 18.97 -6.02
CA PHE A 165 0.50 18.71 -6.02
C PHE A 165 1.21 19.67 -5.06
N GLY A 166 1.95 19.12 -4.11
CA GLY A 166 2.74 19.88 -3.14
C GLY A 166 4.20 19.96 -3.58
N GLU A 167 5.02 19.05 -3.07
CA GLU A 167 6.45 19.03 -3.31
C GLU A 167 6.88 17.75 -4.02
N LEU A 168 7.79 17.89 -4.97
CA LEU A 168 8.43 16.75 -5.65
C LEU A 168 9.49 16.12 -4.71
N VAL A 169 9.35 14.84 -4.43
CA VAL A 169 10.35 14.05 -3.70
C VAL A 169 11.34 13.42 -4.66
N SER A 170 10.86 12.81 -5.74
CA SER A 170 11.70 12.31 -6.82
C SER A 170 10.91 12.11 -8.12
N ALA A 171 11.63 12.14 -9.23
CA ALA A 171 11.11 11.76 -10.53
C ALA A 171 12.13 10.86 -11.24
N THR A 172 11.67 9.74 -11.76
CA THR A 172 12.46 8.88 -12.64
C THR A 172 11.69 8.68 -13.94
N ALA A 173 12.40 8.61 -15.05
CA ALA A 173 11.77 8.37 -16.33
C ALA A 173 12.59 7.39 -17.16
N HIS A 174 11.93 6.61 -18.01
CA HIS A 174 12.57 5.73 -18.96
C HIS A 174 11.77 5.64 -20.26
N MET A 175 12.46 5.25 -21.31
CA MET A 175 11.92 4.99 -22.63
C MET A 175 12.42 3.61 -23.08
N GLY A 176 11.56 2.60 -23.03
CA GLY A 176 12.00 1.22 -23.24
C GLY A 176 13.07 0.82 -22.21
N THR A 177 14.26 0.47 -22.70
CA THR A 177 15.42 0.08 -21.87
C THR A 177 16.28 1.26 -21.41
N TYR A 178 16.00 2.47 -21.90
CA TYR A 178 16.80 3.67 -21.61
C TYR A 178 16.23 4.42 -20.41
N ALA A 179 17.02 4.58 -19.36
CA ALA A 179 16.69 5.39 -18.19
C ALA A 179 17.21 6.83 -18.37
N LEU A 180 16.42 7.81 -17.91
CA LEU A 180 16.83 9.22 -17.93
C LEU A 180 17.60 9.60 -16.64
N PRO A 181 18.59 10.50 -16.76
CA PRO A 181 19.07 11.16 -17.97
C PRO A 181 19.82 10.22 -18.91
N ILE A 182 19.62 10.36 -20.19
CA ILE A 182 20.34 9.59 -21.21
C ILE A 182 21.12 10.54 -22.12
N MET A 183 22.32 10.11 -22.51
CA MET A 183 23.13 10.71 -23.57
C MET A 183 23.35 9.68 -24.66
N ASP A 184 23.06 10.02 -25.89
CA ASP A 184 23.31 9.14 -27.02
C ASP A 184 24.76 9.26 -27.54
N SER A 185 25.09 8.47 -28.55
CA SER A 185 26.42 8.46 -29.18
C SER A 185 26.82 9.79 -29.85
N ASN A 186 25.85 10.66 -30.14
CA ASN A 186 26.04 11.98 -30.76
C ASN A 186 26.14 13.10 -29.70
N GLY A 187 26.10 12.77 -28.42
CA GLY A 187 26.14 13.73 -27.31
C GLY A 187 24.79 14.40 -27.01
N TYR A 188 23.70 13.93 -27.59
CA TYR A 188 22.36 14.45 -27.28
C TYR A 188 21.86 13.90 -25.97
N MET A 189 21.40 14.81 -25.10
CA MET A 189 20.95 14.49 -23.74
C MET A 189 19.44 14.72 -23.59
N THR A 190 18.77 13.77 -22.96
CA THR A 190 17.37 13.92 -22.55
C THR A 190 17.26 13.71 -21.04
N LEU A 191 16.49 14.55 -20.37
CA LEU A 191 16.30 14.51 -18.93
C LEU A 191 14.91 15.01 -18.51
N VAL A 192 14.50 14.64 -17.29
CA VAL A 192 13.41 15.32 -16.59
C VAL A 192 13.95 16.64 -16.06
N ASN A 193 13.53 17.73 -16.66
CA ASN A 193 14.06 19.07 -16.36
C ASN A 193 13.34 19.71 -15.17
N ALA A 194 12.01 19.56 -15.10
CA ALA A 194 11.20 20.12 -14.03
C ALA A 194 9.90 19.33 -13.83
N VAL A 195 9.37 19.40 -12.63
CA VAL A 195 7.99 19.01 -12.30
C VAL A 195 7.37 20.15 -11.52
N ASN A 196 6.27 20.67 -11.99
CA ASN A 196 5.53 21.75 -11.34
C ASN A 196 4.12 21.28 -10.95
N SER A 197 3.24 22.18 -10.56
CA SER A 197 1.87 21.86 -10.11
C SER A 197 0.97 21.20 -11.16
N ALA A 198 1.32 21.24 -12.44
CA ALA A 198 0.50 20.75 -13.53
C ALA A 198 1.21 19.76 -14.45
N ASN A 199 2.51 19.96 -14.69
CA ASN A 199 3.25 19.29 -15.75
C ASN A 199 4.60 18.75 -15.29
N ILE A 200 5.05 17.73 -16.01
CA ILE A 200 6.44 17.27 -16.06
C ILE A 200 7.04 17.84 -17.34
N THR A 201 8.19 18.49 -17.26
CA THR A 201 8.92 18.97 -18.41
C THR A 201 10.07 18.03 -18.73
N LEU A 202 10.00 17.34 -19.87
CA LEU A 202 11.14 16.65 -20.46
C LEU A 202 11.89 17.65 -21.35
N ARG A 203 13.22 17.66 -21.25
CA ARG A 203 14.10 18.49 -22.05
C ARG A 203 15.08 17.62 -22.83
N THR A 204 15.26 17.91 -24.10
CA THR A 204 16.24 17.27 -24.96
C THR A 204 17.02 18.33 -25.74
N ASN A 205 18.30 18.06 -26.06
CA ASN A 205 19.11 18.86 -26.98
C ASN A 205 19.35 18.14 -28.32
N GLY A 206 18.54 17.13 -28.62
CA GLY A 206 18.68 16.35 -29.86
C GLY A 206 17.35 15.95 -30.47
N VAL A 207 17.40 15.29 -31.61
CA VAL A 207 16.23 14.78 -32.31
C VAL A 207 15.89 13.39 -31.87
N TRP A 208 14.70 13.23 -31.32
CA TRP A 208 14.05 11.92 -31.15
C TRP A 208 12.98 11.81 -32.25
N GLY A 209 13.39 11.46 -33.46
CA GLY A 209 12.45 11.16 -34.55
C GLY A 209 11.62 9.91 -34.21
N ASN A 210 10.36 9.89 -34.66
CA ASN A 210 9.35 8.87 -34.42
C ASN A 210 8.71 8.90 -33.02
N GLU A 211 7.55 8.25 -32.93
CA GLU A 211 6.83 8.09 -31.67
C GLU A 211 7.68 7.43 -30.58
N ARG A 212 7.67 8.01 -29.40
CA ARG A 212 8.35 7.49 -28.21
C ARG A 212 7.41 7.44 -27.05
N THR A 213 7.34 6.30 -26.41
CA THR A 213 6.56 6.13 -25.15
C THR A 213 7.48 6.27 -23.95
N TRP A 214 7.19 7.27 -23.15
CA TRP A 214 7.87 7.57 -21.88
C TRP A 214 7.09 7.02 -20.72
N THR A 215 7.77 6.35 -19.80
CA THR A 215 7.22 5.98 -18.51
C THR A 215 7.91 6.81 -17.44
N ILE A 216 7.13 7.57 -16.68
CA ILE A 216 7.62 8.51 -15.68
C ILE A 216 7.01 8.15 -14.34
N ASP A 217 7.83 7.84 -13.35
CA ASP A 217 7.42 7.56 -11.99
C ASP A 217 7.71 8.78 -11.11
N LEU A 218 6.66 9.33 -10.51
CA LEU A 218 6.74 10.45 -9.59
C LEU A 218 6.55 9.97 -8.15
N LYS A 219 7.35 10.54 -7.23
CA LYS A 219 7.10 10.59 -5.80
C LYS A 219 6.92 12.05 -5.39
N TYR A 220 5.86 12.35 -4.64
CA TYR A 220 5.52 13.73 -4.27
C TYR A 220 4.67 13.77 -3.00
N THR A 221 4.61 14.94 -2.38
CA THR A 221 3.64 15.22 -1.32
C THR A 221 2.45 15.99 -1.88
N LYS A 222 1.35 16.05 -1.13
CA LYS A 222 0.22 16.93 -1.42
C LYS A 222 0.27 18.18 -0.56
N ALA A 223 -0.22 19.29 -1.13
CA ALA A 223 -0.39 20.56 -0.43
C ALA A 223 -1.50 20.49 0.62
#